data_6dcfb13fcf8f443ae8033520ab0ca2c3
#
_entry.id   6dcfb13fcf8f443ae8033520ab0ca2c3
#
_cell.length_a   1.000
_cell.length_b   1.000
_cell.length_c   1.000
_cell.angle_alpha   90.00
_cell.angle_beta   90.00
_cell.angle_gamma   90.00
#
_symmetry.space_group_name_H-M   'P 1'
#
loop_
_entity.id
_entity.type
_entity.pdbx_description
1 polymer ?
#
loop_
_entity_poly.entity_id
_entity_poly.type
_entity_poly.pdbx_seq_one_letter_code
_entity_poly.pdbx_strand_id
1 'polypeptide(L)'
;LIKKCPWIIKPNDIISITSKVHGTSGISADVLCKRQLKWKDKVAGWLTYVPDTAYDYLWSSRKVVKNQYYNKEVSEGYYGCDVWGEAHKVLQPFLTKGLTLYYEIIGWLPTGGAIQSMGGKAYDYGYDMPIWDPTTQTTPYKYNVHFGIRVYRITYTNPDGIVYEFSARQVQQWCKDKGLTPVTELYYGYAKDLYPDISVSE
;
A
#
# COMPACT_ATOMS: atom_id res chain seq x y z
N LEU A 1 -5.82 -19.88 -5.18
CA LEU A 1 -4.56 -20.53 -5.56
C LEU A 1 -4.47 -21.91 -4.91
N ILE A 2 -4.65 -22.03 -3.61
CA ILE A 2 -4.61 -23.29 -2.85
C ILE A 2 -5.56 -24.35 -3.43
N LYS A 3 -6.79 -23.98 -3.81
CA LYS A 3 -7.75 -24.90 -4.45
C LYS A 3 -7.29 -25.41 -5.83
N LYS A 4 -6.40 -24.68 -6.52
CA LYS A 4 -5.89 -25.06 -7.83
C LYS A 4 -4.55 -25.78 -7.78
N CYS A 5 -3.80 -25.57 -6.70
CA CYS A 5 -2.45 -26.10 -6.50
C CYS A 5 -2.27 -26.50 -5.02
N PRO A 6 -2.97 -27.52 -4.52
CA PRO A 6 -2.91 -27.95 -3.10
C PRO A 6 -1.50 -28.38 -2.70
N TRP A 7 -0.70 -28.88 -3.65
CA TRP A 7 0.69 -29.32 -3.42
C TRP A 7 1.69 -28.18 -3.19
N ILE A 8 1.27 -26.92 -3.32
CA ILE A 8 2.19 -25.76 -3.22
C ILE A 8 2.65 -25.53 -1.78
N ILE A 9 1.83 -25.94 -0.80
CA ILE A 9 2.17 -25.83 0.63
C ILE A 9 2.48 -27.22 1.16
N LYS A 10 3.67 -27.37 1.70
CA LYS A 10 4.14 -28.64 2.30
C LYS A 10 3.88 -28.64 3.82
N PRO A 11 3.77 -29.81 4.46
CA PRO A 11 3.48 -29.93 5.89
C PRO A 11 4.44 -29.13 6.79
N ASN A 12 5.72 -29.12 6.44
CA ASN A 12 6.77 -28.44 7.21
C ASN A 12 7.04 -26.99 6.78
N ASP A 13 6.26 -26.44 5.86
CA ASP A 13 6.37 -25.03 5.52
C ASP A 13 5.84 -24.18 6.67
N ILE A 14 6.57 -23.11 6.98
CA ILE A 14 6.09 -22.06 7.87
C ILE A 14 5.17 -21.15 7.08
N ILE A 15 3.92 -21.05 7.49
CA ILE A 15 2.90 -20.22 6.85
C ILE A 15 2.47 -19.08 7.77
N SER A 16 2.10 -17.96 7.17
CA SER A 16 1.40 -16.87 7.84
C SER A 16 0.01 -16.72 7.21
N ILE A 17 -1.02 -16.72 8.04
CA ILE A 17 -2.40 -16.47 7.64
C ILE A 17 -2.80 -15.11 8.21
N THR A 18 -3.23 -14.21 7.35
CA THR A 18 -3.66 -12.87 7.74
C THR A 18 -5.11 -12.63 7.35
N SER A 19 -5.78 -11.76 8.10
CA SER A 19 -7.12 -11.34 7.74
C SER A 19 -7.11 -10.59 6.40
N LYS A 20 -8.04 -10.95 5.52
CA LYS A 20 -8.28 -10.16 4.31
C LYS A 20 -9.17 -8.97 4.67
N VAL A 21 -8.56 -7.81 4.70
CA VAL A 21 -9.27 -6.55 4.93
C VAL A 21 -10.03 -6.15 3.66
N HIS A 22 -11.20 -5.56 3.83
CA HIS A 22 -12.06 -5.11 2.74
C HIS A 22 -11.97 -3.59 2.62
N GLY A 23 -11.20 -3.13 1.68
CA GLY A 23 -10.90 -1.73 1.44
C GLY A 23 -10.45 -1.47 0.01
N THR A 24 -9.66 -0.46 -0.20
CA THR A 24 -9.03 -0.20 -1.48
C THR A 24 -7.51 -0.32 -1.38
N SER A 25 -6.94 -1.12 -2.27
CA SER A 25 -5.51 -1.41 -2.29
C SER A 25 -4.71 -0.19 -2.75
N GLY A 26 -3.62 0.09 -2.06
CA GLY A 26 -2.70 1.17 -2.37
C GLY A 26 -1.24 0.74 -2.29
N ILE A 27 -0.40 1.51 -2.95
CA ILE A 27 1.05 1.38 -2.92
C ILE A 27 1.64 2.76 -2.63
N SER A 28 2.64 2.83 -1.78
CA SER A 28 3.48 4.01 -1.58
C SER A 28 4.94 3.62 -1.59
N ALA A 29 5.77 4.34 -2.31
CA ALA A 29 7.16 4.00 -2.49
C ALA A 29 8.07 5.23 -2.64
N ASP A 30 9.36 5.05 -2.33
CA ASP A 30 10.46 5.94 -2.71
C ASP A 30 11.43 5.13 -3.56
N VAL A 31 11.28 5.17 -4.88
CA VAL A 31 11.99 4.29 -5.81
C VAL A 31 12.56 5.06 -6.99
N LEU A 32 13.45 4.43 -7.73
CA LEU A 32 13.99 5.01 -8.96
C LEU A 32 12.88 5.18 -9.99
N CYS A 33 12.60 6.42 -10.32
CA CYS A 33 11.62 6.82 -11.32
C CYS A 33 12.30 7.50 -12.51
N LYS A 34 11.76 7.29 -13.69
CA LYS A 34 12.16 8.05 -14.87
C LYS A 34 11.78 9.50 -14.69
N ARG A 35 12.75 10.41 -14.80
CA ARG A 35 12.52 11.85 -14.67
C ARG A 35 12.44 12.54 -16.03
N GLN A 36 11.71 13.64 -16.10
CA GLN A 36 11.74 14.50 -17.26
C GLN A 36 13.01 15.34 -17.24
N LEU A 37 13.91 15.12 -18.20
CA LEU A 37 15.13 15.92 -18.35
C LEU A 37 14.77 17.34 -18.78
N LYS A 38 15.20 18.32 -17.99
CA LYS A 38 15.07 19.75 -18.34
C LYS A 38 16.05 20.09 -19.48
N TRP A 39 15.84 21.22 -20.15
CA TRP A 39 16.74 21.64 -21.22
C TRP A 39 18.22 21.74 -20.79
N LYS A 40 18.48 22.16 -19.55
CA LYS A 40 19.83 22.21 -18.96
C LYS A 40 20.48 20.81 -18.85
N ASP A 41 19.68 19.81 -18.48
CA ASP A 41 20.14 18.42 -18.41
C ASP A 41 20.50 17.89 -19.80
N LYS A 42 19.73 18.29 -20.83
CA LYS A 42 20.00 17.90 -22.23
C LYS A 42 21.28 18.53 -22.75
N VAL A 43 21.54 19.81 -22.41
CA VAL A 43 22.79 20.48 -22.76
C VAL A 43 23.98 19.88 -22.02
N ALA A 44 23.84 19.65 -20.71
CA ALA A 44 24.87 19.01 -19.91
C ALA A 44 25.19 17.58 -20.40
N GLY A 45 24.19 16.85 -20.91
CA GLY A 45 24.35 15.52 -21.48
C GLY A 45 25.25 15.45 -22.72
N TRP A 46 25.58 16.58 -23.34
CA TRP A 46 26.59 16.66 -24.40
C TRP A 46 28.03 16.63 -23.87
N LEU A 47 28.22 16.98 -22.59
CA LEU A 47 29.53 17.09 -21.96
C LEU A 47 29.78 16.00 -20.94
N THR A 48 28.72 15.45 -20.33
CA THR A 48 28.82 14.44 -19.27
C THR A 48 27.54 13.58 -19.21
N TYR A 49 27.65 12.40 -18.56
CA TYR A 49 26.49 11.56 -18.32
C TYR A 49 25.51 12.26 -17.36
N VAL A 50 24.27 12.39 -17.78
CA VAL A 50 23.16 12.89 -16.97
C VAL A 50 22.17 11.74 -16.74
N PRO A 51 21.98 11.29 -15.49
CA PRO A 51 21.02 10.21 -15.20
C PRO A 51 19.59 10.63 -15.59
N ASP A 52 18.89 9.75 -16.27
CA ASP A 52 17.47 9.91 -16.62
C ASP A 52 16.53 9.37 -15.56
N THR A 53 17.07 8.82 -14.47
CA THR A 53 16.34 8.33 -13.32
C THR A 53 16.75 9.05 -12.04
N ALA A 54 15.81 9.17 -11.11
CA ALA A 54 16.05 9.68 -9.77
C ALA A 54 15.09 9.00 -8.80
N TYR A 55 15.48 8.90 -7.53
CA TYR A 55 14.56 8.50 -6.48
C TYR A 55 13.45 9.53 -6.37
N ASP A 56 12.23 9.04 -6.32
CA ASP A 56 11.04 9.87 -6.19
C ASP A 56 9.94 9.11 -5.48
N TYR A 57 9.10 9.86 -4.78
CA TYR A 57 7.90 9.33 -4.17
C TYR A 57 6.87 9.03 -5.24
N LEU A 58 6.28 7.84 -5.12
CA LEU A 58 5.11 7.49 -5.91
C LEU A 58 4.02 6.90 -5.03
N TRP A 59 2.80 7.09 -5.46
CA TRP A 59 1.65 6.38 -4.89
C TRP A 59 0.76 5.87 -6.01
N SER A 60 0.04 4.81 -5.73
CA SER A 60 -0.71 4.12 -6.76
C SER A 60 -1.97 3.48 -6.17
N SER A 61 -3.04 3.54 -6.93
CA SER A 61 -4.12 2.56 -6.86
C SER A 61 -3.73 1.31 -7.63
N ARG A 62 -4.63 0.34 -7.74
CA ARG A 62 -4.41 -0.87 -8.55
C ARG A 62 -4.12 -0.58 -10.03
N LYS A 63 -4.58 0.55 -10.56
CA LYS A 63 -4.53 0.86 -12.00
C LYS A 63 -3.80 2.15 -12.35
N VAL A 64 -3.61 3.05 -11.41
CA VAL A 64 -3.11 4.41 -11.66
C VAL A 64 -1.92 4.67 -10.77
N VAL A 65 -0.77 4.96 -11.38
CA VAL A 65 0.46 5.38 -10.69
C VAL A 65 0.58 6.89 -10.80
N LYS A 66 0.89 7.54 -9.69
CA LYS A 66 1.10 8.98 -9.57
C LYS A 66 2.46 9.28 -8.97
N ASN A 67 3.11 10.32 -9.46
CA ASN A 67 4.30 10.92 -8.88
C ASN A 67 4.40 12.40 -9.30
N GLN A 68 5.39 13.13 -8.77
CA GLN A 68 5.55 14.56 -9.08
C GLN A 68 5.73 14.86 -10.57
N TYR A 69 6.21 13.92 -11.38
CA TYR A 69 6.45 14.13 -12.82
C TYR A 69 5.23 13.83 -13.69
N TYR A 70 4.36 12.93 -13.23
CA TYR A 70 3.19 12.45 -13.98
C TYR A 70 1.86 12.81 -13.34
N ASN A 71 1.88 13.73 -12.38
CA ASN A 71 0.68 14.22 -11.70
C ASN A 71 0.03 15.38 -12.50
N LYS A 72 -0.10 15.23 -13.79
CA LYS A 72 -0.89 16.18 -14.60
C LYS A 72 -2.35 15.83 -14.42
N GLU A 73 -3.04 16.71 -13.68
CA GLU A 73 -4.45 16.62 -13.35
C GLU A 73 -4.79 15.43 -12.46
N VAL A 74 -5.01 15.71 -11.21
CA VAL A 74 -5.64 14.79 -10.28
C VAL A 74 -7.04 14.51 -10.84
N SER A 75 -7.16 13.52 -11.70
CA SER A 75 -8.49 12.99 -11.96
C SER A 75 -9.00 12.53 -10.61
N GLU A 76 -10.18 12.98 -10.22
CA GLU A 76 -10.82 12.68 -8.93
C GLU A 76 -10.94 11.18 -8.68
N GLY A 77 -10.50 10.36 -9.63
CA GLY A 77 -10.43 8.91 -9.55
C GLY A 77 -11.80 8.28 -9.39
N TYR A 78 -11.78 6.99 -9.08
CA TYR A 78 -13.00 6.19 -8.88
C TYR A 78 -13.91 6.70 -7.76
N TYR A 79 -13.34 7.39 -6.76
CA TYR A 79 -14.07 7.85 -5.56
C TYR A 79 -14.42 9.34 -5.59
N GLY A 80 -14.13 10.06 -6.68
CA GLY A 80 -14.28 11.52 -6.68
C GLY A 80 -13.29 12.26 -5.77
N CYS A 81 -12.26 11.57 -5.27
CA CYS A 81 -11.20 12.12 -4.42
C CYS A 81 -9.95 11.21 -4.44
N ASP A 82 -8.79 11.77 -4.09
CA ASP A 82 -7.52 11.03 -4.06
C ASP A 82 -7.21 10.45 -2.69
N VAL A 83 -7.95 9.40 -2.29
CA VAL A 83 -7.70 8.71 -1.01
C VAL A 83 -6.30 8.08 -0.94
N TRP A 84 -5.71 7.71 -2.09
CA TRP A 84 -4.36 7.16 -2.16
C TRP A 84 -3.31 8.22 -1.88
N GLY A 85 -3.52 9.45 -2.35
CA GLY A 85 -2.67 10.60 -2.02
C GLY A 85 -2.74 10.94 -0.53
N GLU A 86 -3.92 10.89 0.08
CA GLU A 86 -4.06 11.08 1.53
C GLU A 86 -3.33 9.99 2.33
N ALA A 87 -3.47 8.73 1.93
CA ALA A 87 -2.74 7.63 2.54
C ALA A 87 -1.22 7.78 2.33
N HIS A 88 -0.80 8.21 1.14
CA HIS A 88 0.62 8.45 0.86
C HIS A 88 1.21 9.53 1.75
N LYS A 89 0.51 10.65 1.99
CA LYS A 89 0.97 11.71 2.92
C LYS A 89 1.25 11.16 4.32
N VAL A 90 0.44 10.22 4.79
CA VAL A 90 0.63 9.54 6.09
C VAL A 90 1.86 8.64 6.06
N LEU A 91 2.09 7.92 4.96
CA LEU A 91 3.16 6.92 4.85
C LEU A 91 4.51 7.52 4.43
N GLN A 92 4.51 8.65 3.74
CA GLN A 92 5.71 9.28 3.19
C GLN A 92 6.84 9.47 4.20
N PRO A 93 6.60 9.89 5.48
CA PRO A 93 7.67 10.05 6.47
C PRO A 93 8.42 8.75 6.82
N PHE A 94 7.84 7.61 6.51
CA PHE A 94 8.41 6.29 6.80
C PHE A 94 9.12 5.66 5.60
N LEU A 95 8.96 6.26 4.41
CA LEU A 95 9.59 5.76 3.20
C LEU A 95 11.08 6.14 3.18
N THR A 96 11.88 5.18 2.76
CA THR A 96 13.31 5.35 2.48
C THR A 96 13.60 4.86 1.07
N LYS A 97 14.69 5.33 0.47
CA LYS A 97 15.08 4.95 -0.90
C LYS A 97 15.04 3.44 -1.11
N GLY A 98 14.30 3.01 -2.10
CA GLY A 98 14.08 1.60 -2.43
C GLY A 98 12.89 0.95 -1.73
N LEU A 99 12.30 1.58 -0.70
CA LEU A 99 11.21 0.98 0.07
C LEU A 99 9.87 1.16 -0.65
N THR A 100 9.09 0.08 -0.68
CA THR A 100 7.71 0.06 -1.18
C THR A 100 6.79 -0.57 -0.15
N LEU A 101 5.73 0.14 0.20
CA LEU A 101 4.68 -0.32 1.09
C LEU A 101 3.43 -0.65 0.29
N TYR A 102 2.87 -1.83 0.52
CA TYR A 102 1.59 -2.28 -0.02
C TYR A 102 0.58 -2.36 1.11
N TYR A 103 -0.56 -1.71 0.92
CA TYR A 103 -1.54 -1.56 2.00
C TYR A 103 -2.97 -1.55 1.48
N GLU A 104 -3.90 -1.69 2.40
CA GLU A 104 -5.33 -1.49 2.18
C GLU A 104 -5.77 -0.24 2.93
N ILE A 105 -6.55 0.64 2.28
CA ILE A 105 -7.20 1.79 2.89
C ILE A 105 -8.63 1.39 3.24
N ILE A 106 -9.05 1.66 4.47
CA ILE A 106 -10.36 1.29 5.01
C ILE A 106 -11.01 2.48 5.70
N GLY A 107 -12.32 2.39 5.93
CA GLY A 107 -13.10 3.42 6.59
C GLY A 107 -13.90 4.24 5.58
N TRP A 108 -13.84 5.55 5.69
CA TRP A 108 -14.71 6.47 4.96
C TRP A 108 -13.93 7.33 3.97
N LEU A 109 -14.63 7.79 2.92
CA LEU A 109 -14.12 8.80 1.99
C LEU A 109 -14.31 10.20 2.60
N PRO A 110 -13.56 11.22 2.15
CA PRO A 110 -13.79 12.61 2.56
C PRO A 110 -15.24 13.09 2.31
N THR A 111 -15.90 12.51 1.32
CA THR A 111 -17.30 12.80 0.94
C THR A 111 -18.33 12.11 1.84
N GLY A 112 -17.91 11.33 2.85
CA GLY A 112 -18.78 10.55 3.73
C GLY A 112 -19.23 9.21 3.16
N GLY A 113 -18.79 8.84 1.95
CA GLY A 113 -19.03 7.52 1.38
C GLY A 113 -18.10 6.47 2.00
N ALA A 114 -18.55 5.22 2.09
CA ALA A 114 -17.70 4.12 2.54
C ALA A 114 -16.66 3.73 1.49
N ILE A 115 -15.42 3.49 1.92
CA ILE A 115 -14.40 2.88 1.07
C ILE A 115 -14.79 1.43 0.84
N GLN A 116 -14.99 1.05 -0.43
CA GLN A 116 -15.32 -0.30 -0.85
C GLN A 116 -16.60 -0.86 -0.18
N SER A 117 -17.73 -0.22 -0.40
CA SER A 117 -19.04 -0.78 0.01
C SER A 117 -19.35 -2.07 -0.77
N MET A 118 -19.98 -3.06 -0.12
CA MET A 118 -20.50 -4.26 -0.77
C MET A 118 -22.03 -4.33 -0.62
N GLY A 119 -22.73 -4.35 -1.77
CA GLY A 119 -24.18 -4.46 -1.79
C GLY A 119 -24.88 -3.36 -0.99
N GLY A 120 -24.35 -2.14 -0.99
CA GLY A 120 -24.89 -1.01 -0.23
C GLY A 120 -24.57 -1.01 1.27
N LYS A 121 -23.83 -2.01 1.76
CA LYS A 121 -23.38 -2.08 3.16
C LYS A 121 -21.92 -1.68 3.27
N ALA A 122 -21.59 -0.81 4.24
CA ALA A 122 -20.22 -0.51 4.63
C ALA A 122 -19.72 -1.54 5.63
N TYR A 123 -18.42 -1.88 5.57
CA TYR A 123 -17.77 -2.58 6.67
C TYR A 123 -17.45 -1.57 7.76
N ASP A 124 -17.89 -1.86 8.97
CA ASP A 124 -17.55 -1.06 10.14
C ASP A 124 -16.18 -1.50 10.66
N TYR A 125 -15.20 -0.61 10.53
CA TYR A 125 -13.87 -0.77 11.09
C TYR A 125 -13.62 0.14 12.30
N GLY A 126 -14.69 0.74 12.85
CA GLY A 126 -14.61 1.64 14.01
C GLY A 126 -14.08 3.03 13.68
N TYR A 127 -14.20 3.48 12.42
CA TYR A 127 -13.84 4.83 12.00
C TYR A 127 -15.10 5.71 11.90
N ASP A 128 -14.94 6.97 12.31
CA ASP A 128 -16.04 7.95 12.24
C ASP A 128 -16.24 8.44 10.81
N MET A 129 -17.49 8.52 10.38
CA MET A 129 -17.84 9.14 9.10
C MET A 129 -17.52 10.64 9.17
N PRO A 130 -16.76 11.20 8.19
CA PRO A 130 -16.50 12.64 8.18
C PRO A 130 -17.78 13.42 7.91
N ILE A 131 -17.96 14.51 8.67
CA ILE A 131 -19.13 15.38 8.59
C ILE A 131 -18.70 16.73 8.01
N TRP A 132 -19.50 17.27 7.09
CA TRP A 132 -19.29 18.61 6.57
C TRP A 132 -19.42 19.64 7.70
N ASP A 133 -18.42 20.49 7.85
CA ASP A 133 -18.43 21.61 8.78
C ASP A 133 -18.85 22.90 8.05
N PRO A 134 -20.08 23.42 8.27
CA PRO A 134 -20.55 24.63 7.62
C PRO A 134 -19.78 25.88 8.06
N THR A 135 -19.12 25.85 9.21
CA THR A 135 -18.37 27.00 9.76
C THR A 135 -17.06 27.21 9.01
N THR A 136 -16.33 26.14 8.75
CA THR A 136 -15.06 26.17 8.02
C THR A 136 -15.22 25.95 6.53
N GLN A 137 -16.41 25.57 6.08
CA GLN A 137 -16.70 25.18 4.70
C GLN A 137 -15.79 24.06 4.20
N THR A 138 -15.44 23.13 5.08
CA THR A 138 -14.56 22.00 4.79
C THR A 138 -15.15 20.70 5.33
N THR A 139 -14.64 19.59 4.81
CA THR A 139 -14.83 18.28 5.44
C THR A 139 -13.52 17.90 6.11
N PRO A 140 -13.42 18.02 7.44
CA PRO A 140 -12.21 17.57 8.14
C PRO A 140 -12.02 16.08 7.90
N TYR A 141 -10.89 15.73 7.28
CA TYR A 141 -10.56 14.36 6.94
C TYR A 141 -9.22 13.99 7.56
N LYS A 142 -9.22 13.01 8.45
CA LYS A 142 -8.06 12.70 9.26
C LYS A 142 -7.82 11.21 9.35
N TYR A 143 -6.55 10.82 9.17
CA TYR A 143 -6.06 9.48 9.43
C TYR A 143 -6.34 9.04 10.88
N ASN A 144 -6.65 7.77 11.08
CA ASN A 144 -7.07 7.14 12.34
C ASN A 144 -8.37 7.67 12.97
N VAL A 145 -9.00 8.68 12.37
CA VAL A 145 -10.34 9.12 12.75
C VAL A 145 -11.36 8.66 11.71
N HIS A 146 -11.14 9.00 10.43
CA HIS A 146 -12.08 8.71 9.35
C HIS A 146 -11.64 7.54 8.47
N PHE A 147 -10.34 7.31 8.37
CA PHE A 147 -9.80 6.20 7.60
C PHE A 147 -8.56 5.61 8.27
N GLY A 148 -8.28 4.36 7.95
CA GLY A 148 -7.10 3.64 8.40
C GLY A 148 -6.34 3.01 7.25
N ILE A 149 -5.10 2.65 7.54
CA ILE A 149 -4.19 1.97 6.62
C ILE A 149 -3.81 0.64 7.26
N ARG A 150 -3.86 -0.46 6.46
CA ARG A 150 -3.43 -1.79 6.87
C ARG A 150 -2.34 -2.26 5.94
N VAL A 151 -1.09 -2.26 6.43
CA VAL A 151 0.07 -2.70 5.64
C VAL A 151 0.08 -4.22 5.61
N TYR A 152 0.18 -4.81 4.42
CA TYR A 152 0.18 -6.27 4.25
C TYR A 152 1.45 -6.81 3.59
N ARG A 153 2.25 -5.94 2.94
CA ARG A 153 3.48 -6.33 2.26
C ARG A 153 4.46 -5.18 2.22
N ILE A 154 5.73 -5.47 2.37
CA ILE A 154 6.84 -4.50 2.22
C ILE A 154 7.89 -5.11 1.32
N THR A 155 8.40 -4.33 0.37
CA THR A 155 9.56 -4.71 -0.44
C THR A 155 10.61 -3.62 -0.42
N TYR A 156 11.85 -4.02 -0.62
CA TYR A 156 12.98 -3.13 -0.83
C TYR A 156 13.61 -3.44 -2.18
N THR A 157 13.77 -2.44 -3.02
CA THR A 157 14.45 -2.55 -4.32
C THR A 157 15.79 -1.83 -4.25
N ASN A 158 16.87 -2.56 -4.45
CA ASN A 158 18.21 -1.98 -4.47
C ASN A 158 18.47 -1.17 -5.76
N PRO A 159 19.58 -0.40 -5.85
CA PRO A 159 19.91 0.38 -7.05
C PRO A 159 20.03 -0.45 -8.34
N ASP A 160 20.35 -1.74 -8.22
CA ASP A 160 20.49 -2.68 -9.36
C ASP A 160 19.14 -3.25 -9.81
N GLY A 161 18.03 -2.85 -9.15
CA GLY A 161 16.68 -3.30 -9.46
C GLY A 161 16.32 -4.66 -8.85
N ILE A 162 17.15 -5.22 -7.96
CA ILE A 162 16.84 -6.47 -7.27
C ILE A 162 15.85 -6.19 -6.14
N VAL A 163 14.75 -6.94 -6.12
CA VAL A 163 13.67 -6.79 -5.14
C VAL A 163 13.83 -7.81 -4.01
N TYR A 164 13.86 -7.32 -2.79
CA TYR A 164 13.83 -8.10 -1.55
C TYR A 164 12.47 -7.94 -0.90
N GLU A 165 11.84 -9.06 -0.54
CA GLU A 165 10.55 -9.07 0.13
C GLU A 165 10.71 -9.31 1.62
N PHE A 166 10.02 -8.52 2.42
CA PHE A 166 9.98 -8.74 3.87
C PHE A 166 9.11 -9.95 4.18
N SER A 167 9.59 -10.80 5.08
CA SER A 167 8.76 -11.87 5.61
C SER A 167 7.55 -11.29 6.41
N ALA A 168 6.52 -12.11 6.62
CA ALA A 168 5.35 -11.67 7.39
C ALA A 168 5.74 -11.09 8.76
N ARG A 169 6.67 -11.73 9.46
CA ARG A 169 7.16 -11.26 10.77
C ARG A 169 7.94 -9.94 10.67
N GLN A 170 8.73 -9.75 9.62
CA GLN A 170 9.40 -8.48 9.38
C GLN A 170 8.41 -7.35 9.11
N VAL A 171 7.32 -7.61 8.35
CA VAL A 171 6.26 -6.63 8.14
C VAL A 171 5.60 -6.24 9.45
N GLN A 172 5.23 -7.21 10.29
CA GLN A 172 4.63 -6.97 11.61
C GLN A 172 5.54 -6.12 12.50
N GLN A 173 6.81 -6.51 12.60
CA GLN A 173 7.79 -5.79 13.43
C GLN A 173 8.04 -4.37 12.91
N TRP A 174 8.25 -4.22 11.60
CA TRP A 174 8.48 -2.91 10.98
C TRP A 174 7.30 -1.96 11.22
N CYS A 175 6.07 -2.44 11.05
CA CYS A 175 4.88 -1.64 11.33
C CYS A 175 4.80 -1.22 12.79
N LYS A 176 5.06 -2.15 13.72
CA LYS A 176 5.08 -1.86 15.16
C LYS A 176 6.11 -0.78 15.50
N ASP A 177 7.33 -0.87 14.98
CA ASP A 177 8.41 0.09 15.23
C ASP A 177 8.09 1.50 14.69
N LYS A 178 7.24 1.58 13.67
CA LYS A 178 6.80 2.83 13.03
C LYS A 178 5.45 3.34 13.52
N GLY A 179 4.78 2.63 14.44
CA GLY A 179 3.44 2.98 14.90
C GLY A 179 2.36 2.85 13.82
N LEU A 180 2.63 2.03 12.80
CA LEU A 180 1.68 1.69 11.73
C LEU A 180 0.95 0.39 12.05
N THR A 181 -0.21 0.20 11.46
CA THR A 181 -1.01 -1.00 11.68
C THR A 181 -0.83 -1.98 10.52
N PRO A 182 -0.27 -3.17 10.75
CA PRO A 182 -0.27 -4.23 9.74
C PRO A 182 -1.65 -4.90 9.66
N VAL A 183 -1.87 -5.74 8.64
CA VAL A 183 -3.01 -6.66 8.64
C VAL A 183 -2.90 -7.63 9.83
N THR A 184 -4.04 -7.98 10.42
CA THR A 184 -4.08 -8.88 11.58
C THR A 184 -3.58 -10.26 11.19
N GLU A 185 -2.56 -10.75 11.88
CA GLU A 185 -2.09 -12.12 11.77
C GLU A 185 -3.03 -13.05 12.57
N LEU A 186 -3.59 -14.04 11.91
CA LEU A 186 -4.49 -15.02 12.49
C LEU A 186 -3.76 -16.29 12.90
N TYR A 187 -2.69 -16.63 12.17
CA TYR A 187 -1.86 -17.79 12.43
C TYR A 187 -0.46 -17.60 11.88
N TYR A 188 0.51 -18.13 12.61
CA TYR A 188 1.91 -18.25 12.16
C TYR A 188 2.51 -19.53 12.74
N GLY A 189 2.91 -20.47 11.89
CA GLY A 189 3.46 -21.74 12.32
C GLY A 189 3.57 -22.73 11.16
N TYR A 190 3.82 -23.99 11.49
CA TYR A 190 3.89 -25.05 10.47
C TYR A 190 2.50 -25.34 9.89
N ALA A 191 2.47 -25.55 8.58
CA ALA A 191 1.22 -25.85 7.87
C ALA A 191 0.51 -27.08 8.43
N LYS A 192 1.26 -28.13 8.80
CA LYS A 192 0.75 -29.38 9.39
C LYS A 192 0.03 -29.17 10.72
N ASP A 193 0.42 -28.14 11.51
CA ASP A 193 -0.17 -27.90 12.82
C ASP A 193 -1.59 -27.31 12.69
N LEU A 194 -1.84 -26.60 11.60
CA LEU A 194 -3.16 -26.05 11.29
C LEU A 194 -4.00 -26.97 10.40
N TYR A 195 -3.35 -27.68 9.49
CA TYR A 195 -3.95 -28.59 8.53
C TYR A 195 -3.26 -29.96 8.60
N PRO A 196 -3.60 -30.82 9.55
CA PRO A 196 -2.95 -32.14 9.74
C PRO A 196 -2.94 -32.99 8.47
N ASP A 197 -3.99 -32.88 7.65
CA ASP A 197 -4.18 -33.66 6.42
C ASP A 197 -3.58 -33.03 5.17
N ILE A 198 -2.78 -31.96 5.31
CA ILE A 198 -2.19 -31.26 4.15
C ILE A 198 -1.24 -32.16 3.34
N SER A 199 -0.74 -33.23 3.94
CA SER A 199 0.11 -34.24 3.31
C SER A 199 -0.65 -35.33 2.53
N VAL A 200 -1.97 -35.37 2.61
CA VAL A 200 -2.80 -36.47 2.07
C VAL A 200 -3.37 -36.15 0.69
N SER A 201 -3.15 -34.96 0.15
CA SER A 201 -3.54 -34.60 -1.21
C SER A 201 -2.44 -34.96 -2.20
N GLU A 202 -2.19 -36.26 -2.40
CA GLU A 202 -1.59 -36.78 -3.63
C GLU A 202 -2.66 -37.00 -4.70
#